data_4dbdef68daed07cd87c1b6e7be5986c9
#
_entry.id   4dbdef68daed07cd87c1b6e7be5986c9
#
_cell.length_a   1.000
_cell.length_b   1.000
_cell.length_c   1.000
_cell.angle_alpha   90.00
_cell.angle_beta   90.00
_cell.angle_gamma   90.00
#
_symmetry.space_group_name_H-M   'P 1'
#
loop_
_entity.id
_entity.type
_entity.pdbx_description
1 polymer ?
#
loop_
_entity_poly.entity_id
_entity_poly.type
_entity_poly.pdbx_seq_one_letter_code
_entity_poly.pdbx_strand_id
1 'polypeptide(L)'
;VAVDDLAALREDVARRLSLIDDQGEEVRRLAREAAAGRRAFAEAAEALSAARAEAAARLDAEVAAELAPLRLGRAVFSTSVERLGEDGWGPHGVDRVRFQVSTNPGAPAGPLDRIASGGELARFMLALKVVLAKTSPVPTLVFDEVDTGIGGAVADAVGERLARLGRSLQVLVVTHSPQVAARGAHHFQVRKREAAGRALTEVADLSEAERREEIARMLSGASVTEEARAAAARLIEHGVRAEAAR
;
A
#
# COMPACT_ATOMS: atom_id res chain seq x y z
N VAL A 1 -78.91 1.87 0.76
CA VAL A 1 -78.58 0.41 0.82
C VAL A 1 -79.86 -0.31 1.15
N ALA A 2 -80.30 -1.21 0.26
CA ALA A 2 -81.47 -2.00 0.52
C ALA A 2 -81.15 -3.01 1.68
N VAL A 3 -82.18 -3.43 2.43
CA VAL A 3 -81.96 -4.33 3.60
C VAL A 3 -81.30 -5.65 3.19
N ASP A 4 -81.60 -6.10 1.97
CA ASP A 4 -81.04 -7.32 1.36
C ASP A 4 -79.53 -7.20 1.05
N ASP A 5 -78.98 -5.98 0.89
CA ASP A 5 -77.58 -5.71 0.58
C ASP A 5 -76.71 -5.57 1.86
N LEU A 6 -77.28 -5.51 3.06
CA LEU A 6 -76.58 -5.31 4.32
C LEU A 6 -75.60 -6.41 4.65
N ALA A 7 -75.93 -7.65 4.31
CA ALA A 7 -75.04 -8.81 4.55
C ALA A 7 -73.77 -8.71 3.67
N ALA A 8 -73.97 -8.41 2.39
CA ALA A 8 -72.83 -8.23 1.44
C ALA A 8 -71.95 -7.04 1.81
N LEU A 9 -72.55 -5.90 2.22
CA LEU A 9 -71.81 -4.73 2.71
C LEU A 9 -70.99 -5.05 3.99
N ARG A 10 -71.59 -5.80 4.93
CA ARG A 10 -70.89 -6.22 6.15
C ARG A 10 -69.65 -7.04 5.83
N GLU A 11 -69.78 -8.03 4.89
CA GLU A 11 -68.64 -8.87 4.48
C GLU A 11 -67.57 -8.07 3.73
N ASP A 12 -67.93 -7.12 2.91
CA ASP A 12 -66.97 -6.24 2.22
C ASP A 12 -66.22 -5.34 3.22
N VAL A 13 -66.94 -4.73 4.18
CA VAL A 13 -66.30 -3.91 5.22
C VAL A 13 -65.42 -4.77 6.14
N ALA A 14 -65.84 -5.98 6.53
CA ALA A 14 -65.03 -6.88 7.34
C ALA A 14 -63.74 -7.28 6.63
N ARG A 15 -63.81 -7.58 5.32
CA ARG A 15 -62.67 -7.91 4.49
C ARG A 15 -61.68 -6.72 4.37
N ARG A 16 -62.22 -5.51 4.13
CA ARG A 16 -61.39 -4.29 4.09
C ARG A 16 -60.72 -4.00 5.44
N LEU A 17 -61.43 -4.21 6.54
CA LEU A 17 -60.87 -4.05 7.88
C LEU A 17 -59.72 -5.04 8.14
N SER A 18 -59.94 -6.33 7.81
CA SER A 18 -58.88 -7.35 7.92
C SER A 18 -57.63 -6.99 7.11
N LEU A 19 -57.80 -6.52 5.85
CA LEU A 19 -56.69 -6.08 5.05
C LEU A 19 -55.90 -4.89 5.67
N ILE A 20 -56.61 -3.95 6.30
CA ILE A 20 -56.00 -2.80 6.98
C ILE A 20 -55.21 -3.28 8.22
N ASP A 21 -55.80 -4.18 9.01
CA ASP A 21 -55.15 -4.74 10.21
C ASP A 21 -53.89 -5.55 9.84
N ASP A 22 -53.97 -6.42 8.81
CA ASP A 22 -52.85 -7.20 8.28
C ASP A 22 -51.72 -6.29 7.78
N GLN A 23 -52.08 -5.22 7.05
CA GLN A 23 -51.09 -4.22 6.59
C GLN A 23 -50.46 -3.49 7.77
N GLY A 24 -51.24 -3.14 8.79
CA GLY A 24 -50.74 -2.50 10.01
C GLY A 24 -49.77 -3.39 10.79
N GLU A 25 -50.01 -4.70 10.85
CA GLU A 25 -49.06 -5.64 11.48
C GLU A 25 -47.79 -5.79 10.68
N GLU A 26 -47.88 -5.85 9.36
CA GLU A 26 -46.73 -5.96 8.45
C GLU A 26 -45.84 -4.70 8.57
N VAL A 27 -46.42 -3.51 8.57
CA VAL A 27 -45.67 -2.25 8.77
C VAL A 27 -44.96 -2.25 10.13
N ARG A 28 -45.62 -2.69 11.19
CA ARG A 28 -44.99 -2.81 12.52
C ARG A 28 -43.88 -3.84 12.55
N ARG A 29 -44.01 -4.96 11.83
CA ARG A 29 -42.97 -5.98 11.67
C ARG A 29 -41.75 -5.40 10.97
N LEU A 30 -41.96 -4.80 9.81
CA LEU A 30 -40.89 -4.18 9.01
C LEU A 30 -40.16 -3.06 9.74
N ALA A 31 -40.91 -2.23 10.51
CA ALA A 31 -40.32 -1.18 11.33
C ALA A 31 -39.43 -1.74 12.45
N ARG A 32 -39.83 -2.86 13.08
CA ARG A 32 -38.98 -3.54 14.08
C ARG A 32 -37.73 -4.13 13.46
N GLU A 33 -37.86 -4.77 12.31
CA GLU A 33 -36.73 -5.34 11.56
C GLU A 33 -35.76 -4.26 11.11
N ALA A 34 -36.25 -3.15 10.57
CA ALA A 34 -35.42 -2.01 10.18
C ALA A 34 -34.68 -1.40 11.38
N ALA A 35 -35.37 -1.24 12.51
CA ALA A 35 -34.75 -0.75 13.74
C ALA A 35 -33.70 -1.72 14.30
N ALA A 36 -33.95 -3.02 14.24
CA ALA A 36 -32.99 -4.04 14.65
C ALA A 36 -31.76 -4.07 13.72
N GLY A 37 -31.98 -4.02 12.40
CA GLY A 37 -30.92 -3.93 11.40
C GLY A 37 -30.05 -2.69 11.58
N ARG A 38 -30.66 -1.52 11.81
CA ARG A 38 -29.92 -0.27 12.07
C ARG A 38 -29.06 -0.36 13.33
N ARG A 39 -29.56 -0.99 14.42
CA ARG A 39 -28.75 -1.20 15.64
C ARG A 39 -27.57 -2.13 15.38
N ALA A 40 -27.81 -3.28 14.75
CA ALA A 40 -26.74 -4.23 14.41
C ALA A 40 -25.67 -3.60 13.50
N PHE A 41 -26.09 -2.81 12.52
CA PHE A 41 -25.17 -2.04 11.68
C PHE A 41 -24.34 -1.05 12.49
N ALA A 42 -24.98 -0.27 13.38
CA ALA A 42 -24.28 0.71 14.20
C ALA A 42 -23.23 0.06 15.12
N GLU A 43 -23.58 -1.06 15.78
CA GLU A 43 -22.66 -1.81 16.63
C GLU A 43 -21.46 -2.35 15.83
N ALA A 44 -21.70 -2.95 14.66
CA ALA A 44 -20.64 -3.44 13.79
C ALA A 44 -19.76 -2.31 13.25
N ALA A 45 -20.35 -1.17 12.88
CA ALA A 45 -19.63 0.00 12.39
C ALA A 45 -18.75 0.63 13.48
N GLU A 46 -19.22 0.75 14.72
CA GLU A 46 -18.40 1.25 15.84
C GLU A 46 -17.22 0.31 16.14
N ALA A 47 -17.45 -0.99 16.14
CA ALA A 47 -16.37 -1.96 16.32
C ALA A 47 -15.32 -1.85 15.21
N LEU A 48 -15.74 -1.67 13.95
CA LEU A 48 -14.86 -1.45 12.82
C LEU A 48 -14.07 -0.14 12.92
N SER A 49 -14.74 0.96 13.34
CA SER A 49 -14.10 2.26 13.55
C SER A 49 -13.01 2.20 14.63
N ALA A 50 -13.28 1.52 15.74
CA ALA A 50 -12.29 1.32 16.81
C ALA A 50 -11.08 0.51 16.30
N ALA A 51 -11.30 -0.59 15.58
CA ALA A 51 -10.24 -1.39 15.00
C ALA A 51 -9.40 -0.62 13.97
N ARG A 52 -10.04 0.24 13.16
CA ARG A 52 -9.34 1.13 12.20
C ARG A 52 -8.47 2.16 12.92
N ALA A 53 -8.96 2.79 13.98
CA ALA A 53 -8.20 3.77 14.74
C ALA A 53 -6.95 3.13 15.37
N GLU A 54 -7.08 1.94 15.93
CA GLU A 54 -5.95 1.19 16.48
C GLU A 54 -4.96 0.78 15.40
N ALA A 55 -5.43 0.25 14.27
CA ALA A 55 -4.58 -0.12 13.14
C ALA A 55 -3.87 1.10 12.53
N ALA A 56 -4.54 2.25 12.44
CA ALA A 56 -3.96 3.51 11.97
C ALA A 56 -2.79 3.95 12.86
N ALA A 57 -2.96 3.94 14.18
CA ALA A 57 -1.90 4.33 15.12
C ALA A 57 -0.68 3.39 15.02
N ARG A 58 -0.89 2.08 14.87
CA ARG A 58 0.21 1.13 14.66
C ARG A 58 0.92 1.38 13.33
N LEU A 59 0.17 1.53 12.25
CA LEU A 59 0.72 1.80 10.92
C LEU A 59 1.55 3.08 10.90
N ASP A 60 1.03 4.16 11.48
CA ASP A 60 1.72 5.45 11.54
C ASP A 60 3.06 5.34 12.27
N ALA A 61 3.10 4.63 13.40
CA ALA A 61 4.34 4.41 14.15
C ALA A 61 5.35 3.56 13.38
N GLU A 62 4.92 2.48 12.75
CA GLU A 62 5.79 1.59 11.96
C GLU A 62 6.33 2.30 10.72
N VAL A 63 5.50 3.07 10.00
CA VAL A 63 5.95 3.87 8.84
C VAL A 63 6.93 4.94 9.28
N ALA A 64 6.67 5.66 10.37
CA ALA A 64 7.58 6.68 10.89
C ALA A 64 8.99 6.13 11.16
N ALA A 65 9.10 4.91 11.69
CA ALA A 65 10.38 4.24 11.92
C ALA A 65 11.15 3.95 10.62
N GLU A 66 10.43 3.72 9.50
CA GLU A 66 11.05 3.46 8.20
C GLU A 66 11.44 4.74 7.44
N LEU A 67 10.87 5.92 7.78
CA LEU A 67 11.11 7.16 7.04
C LEU A 67 12.51 7.75 7.30
N ALA A 68 13.00 7.73 8.52
CA ALA A 68 14.27 8.37 8.89
C ALA A 68 15.48 7.85 8.07
N PRO A 69 15.69 6.52 7.93
CA PRO A 69 16.79 5.98 7.12
C PRO A 69 16.65 6.28 5.62
N LEU A 70 15.44 6.58 5.14
CA LEU A 70 15.15 6.93 3.76
C LEU A 70 15.31 8.43 3.44
N ARG A 71 15.94 9.21 4.35
CA ARG A 71 16.04 10.68 4.32
C ARG A 71 14.69 11.39 4.29
N LEU A 72 13.67 10.80 4.88
CA LEU A 72 12.35 11.37 5.05
C LEU A 72 12.03 11.62 6.54
N GLY A 73 13.06 11.73 7.40
CA GLY A 73 12.89 11.87 8.85
C GLY A 73 12.22 13.17 9.32
N ARG A 74 12.07 14.17 8.42
CA ARG A 74 11.29 15.39 8.70
C ARG A 74 9.83 15.26 8.28
N ALA A 75 9.52 14.24 7.49
CA ALA A 75 8.18 14.02 7.02
C ALA A 75 7.36 13.30 8.09
N VAL A 76 6.09 13.61 8.13
CA VAL A 76 5.11 12.97 9.02
C VAL A 76 4.09 12.26 8.17
N PHE A 77 3.98 10.95 8.37
CA PHE A 77 2.91 10.13 7.82
C PHE A 77 1.80 10.02 8.85
N SER A 78 0.56 10.09 8.42
CA SER A 78 -0.61 9.89 9.27
C SER A 78 -1.76 9.24 8.51
N THR A 79 -2.46 8.36 9.19
CA THR A 79 -3.69 7.72 8.71
C THR A 79 -4.89 8.42 9.31
N SER A 80 -5.58 9.23 8.52
CA SER A 80 -6.83 9.89 8.93
C SER A 80 -7.98 8.88 8.85
N VAL A 81 -8.70 8.71 9.96
CA VAL A 81 -9.96 7.96 10.04
C VAL A 81 -11.05 8.98 10.36
N GLU A 82 -11.80 9.38 9.35
CA GLU A 82 -12.79 10.45 9.42
C GLU A 82 -14.20 9.86 9.37
N ARG A 83 -15.02 10.16 10.39
CA ARG A 83 -16.39 9.68 10.43
C ARG A 83 -17.24 10.44 9.40
N LEU A 84 -17.98 9.70 8.61
CA LEU A 84 -18.90 10.21 7.60
C LEU A 84 -20.27 10.51 8.21
N GLY A 85 -21.01 11.47 7.59
CA GLY A 85 -22.44 11.61 7.83
C GLY A 85 -23.23 10.38 7.37
N GLU A 86 -24.49 10.27 7.79
CA GLU A 86 -25.36 9.11 7.48
C GLU A 86 -25.48 8.82 5.98
N ASP A 87 -25.44 9.83 5.13
CA ASP A 87 -25.47 9.70 3.66
C ASP A 87 -24.24 8.98 3.09
N GLY A 88 -23.15 8.92 3.85
CA GLY A 88 -21.91 8.24 3.48
C GLY A 88 -21.75 6.83 4.06
N TRP A 89 -22.73 6.34 4.82
CA TRP A 89 -22.71 5.02 5.44
C TRP A 89 -22.95 3.92 4.40
N GLY A 90 -22.31 2.78 4.58
CA GLY A 90 -22.43 1.70 3.60
C GLY A 90 -21.81 0.38 4.07
N PRO A 91 -21.65 -0.57 3.16
CA PRO A 91 -21.13 -1.91 3.47
C PRO A 91 -19.70 -1.89 4.02
N HIS A 92 -18.99 -0.77 3.88
CA HIS A 92 -17.64 -0.55 4.42
C HIS A 92 -17.62 0.21 5.75
N GLY A 93 -18.77 0.36 6.41
CA GLY A 93 -18.91 1.06 7.67
C GLY A 93 -19.19 2.55 7.50
N VAL A 94 -18.78 3.35 8.49
CA VAL A 94 -19.12 4.77 8.63
C VAL A 94 -17.92 5.71 8.51
N ASP A 95 -16.72 5.18 8.21
CA ASP A 95 -15.50 5.95 8.16
C ASP A 95 -14.94 6.06 6.75
N ARG A 96 -14.24 7.16 6.51
CA ARG A 96 -13.33 7.36 5.40
C ARG A 96 -11.89 7.31 5.91
N VAL A 97 -11.08 6.39 5.35
CA VAL A 97 -9.66 6.27 5.67
C VAL A 97 -8.84 6.93 4.57
N ARG A 98 -7.88 7.77 4.95
CA ARG A 98 -6.96 8.44 4.02
C ARG A 98 -5.54 8.43 4.59
N PHE A 99 -4.57 8.17 3.71
CA PHE A 99 -3.17 8.39 4.03
C PHE A 99 -2.80 9.84 3.71
N GLN A 100 -2.18 10.49 4.66
CA GLN A 100 -1.75 11.87 4.58
C GLN A 100 -0.26 11.98 4.90
N VAL A 101 0.40 12.93 4.26
CA VAL A 101 1.82 13.20 4.46
C VAL A 101 2.03 14.70 4.57
N SER A 102 2.84 15.10 5.54
CA SER A 102 3.51 16.40 5.57
C SER A 102 5.00 16.18 5.30
N THR A 103 5.54 16.75 4.25
CA THR A 103 6.98 16.58 3.89
C THR A 103 7.91 17.49 4.67
N ASN A 104 7.39 18.59 5.23
CA ASN A 104 8.17 19.54 6.02
C ASN A 104 7.47 19.87 7.33
N PRO A 105 8.22 20.10 8.43
CA PRO A 105 7.64 20.53 9.69
C PRO A 105 6.82 21.82 9.52
N GLY A 106 5.58 21.80 9.98
CA GLY A 106 4.66 22.94 9.90
C GLY A 106 3.92 23.09 8.56
N ALA A 107 4.22 22.27 7.55
CA ALA A 107 3.41 22.22 6.34
C ALA A 107 2.10 21.46 6.60
N PRO A 108 0.97 21.87 5.97
CA PRO A 108 -0.27 21.12 6.10
C PRO A 108 -0.12 19.72 5.54
N ALA A 109 -0.67 18.73 6.24
CA ALA A 109 -0.75 17.37 5.74
C ALA A 109 -1.67 17.32 4.52
N GLY A 110 -1.25 16.59 3.50
CA GLY A 110 -2.00 16.38 2.26
C GLY A 110 -1.98 14.93 1.83
N PRO A 111 -2.80 14.58 0.83
CA PRO A 111 -2.82 13.23 0.27
C PRO A 111 -1.45 12.86 -0.34
N LEU A 112 -1.11 11.56 -0.30
CA LEU A 112 0.16 11.02 -0.81
C LEU A 112 0.44 11.37 -2.29
N ASP A 113 -0.59 11.44 -3.11
CA ASP A 113 -0.54 11.78 -4.53
C ASP A 113 -0.12 13.23 -4.82
N ARG A 114 -0.08 14.09 -3.79
CA ARG A 114 0.37 15.49 -3.88
C ARG A 114 1.84 15.70 -3.47
N ILE A 115 2.58 14.64 -3.21
CA ILE A 115 4.02 14.74 -2.97
C ILE A 115 4.70 15.23 -4.26
N ALA A 116 5.38 16.38 -4.19
CA ALA A 116 5.93 17.07 -5.35
C ALA A 116 7.13 16.36 -6.01
N SER A 117 7.82 15.46 -5.28
CA SER A 117 9.01 14.75 -5.77
C SER A 117 8.71 13.27 -6.00
N GLY A 118 8.90 12.79 -7.24
CA GLY A 118 8.74 11.38 -7.59
C GLY A 118 9.63 10.45 -6.75
N GLY A 119 10.88 10.84 -6.49
CA GLY A 119 11.80 10.08 -5.64
C GLY A 119 11.34 10.03 -4.17
N GLU A 120 10.77 11.12 -3.62
CA GLU A 120 10.20 11.10 -2.27
C GLU A 120 8.97 10.19 -2.21
N LEU A 121 8.07 10.29 -3.18
CA LEU A 121 6.90 9.43 -3.26
C LEU A 121 7.31 7.95 -3.35
N ALA A 122 8.29 7.61 -4.19
CA ALA A 122 8.79 6.24 -4.31
C ALA A 122 9.34 5.70 -2.98
N ARG A 123 10.09 6.51 -2.22
CA ARG A 123 10.60 6.13 -0.90
C ARG A 123 9.48 6.00 0.16
N PHE A 124 8.47 6.88 0.12
CA PHE A 124 7.27 6.71 0.96
C PHE A 124 6.54 5.41 0.64
N MET A 125 6.33 5.13 -0.65
CA MET A 125 5.72 3.87 -1.08
C MET A 125 6.55 2.66 -0.68
N LEU A 126 7.88 2.74 -0.72
CA LEU A 126 8.76 1.69 -0.21
C LEU A 126 8.55 1.47 1.29
N ALA A 127 8.54 2.53 2.11
CA ALA A 127 8.28 2.43 3.55
C ALA A 127 6.95 1.73 3.84
N LEU A 128 5.86 2.17 3.17
CA LEU A 128 4.54 1.55 3.29
C LEU A 128 4.55 0.08 2.87
N LYS A 129 5.18 -0.26 1.74
CA LYS A 129 5.26 -1.63 1.26
C LYS A 129 6.05 -2.54 2.21
N VAL A 130 7.12 -2.03 2.82
CA VAL A 130 7.89 -2.77 3.83
C VAL A 130 7.03 -3.10 5.05
N VAL A 131 6.24 -2.14 5.54
CA VAL A 131 5.36 -2.33 6.71
C VAL A 131 4.21 -3.27 6.36
N LEU A 132 3.58 -3.09 5.20
CA LEU A 132 2.40 -3.85 4.77
C LEU A 132 2.72 -5.18 4.07
N ALA A 133 4.00 -5.55 3.93
CA ALA A 133 4.41 -6.74 3.16
C ALA A 133 3.75 -8.03 3.65
N LYS A 134 3.60 -8.20 4.97
CA LYS A 134 3.00 -9.40 5.58
C LYS A 134 1.50 -9.54 5.30
N THR A 135 0.83 -8.45 4.95
CA THR A 135 -0.63 -8.41 4.70
C THR A 135 -0.96 -8.26 3.21
N SER A 136 0.07 -8.14 2.36
CA SER A 136 -0.11 -7.93 0.93
C SER A 136 -0.54 -9.23 0.23
N PRO A 137 -1.62 -9.24 -0.54
CA PRO A 137 -2.00 -10.39 -1.36
C PRO A 137 -1.18 -10.49 -2.66
N VAL A 138 -0.33 -9.50 -2.95
CA VAL A 138 0.42 -9.39 -4.21
C VAL A 138 1.77 -10.08 -4.05
N PRO A 139 2.06 -11.15 -4.83
CA PRO A 139 3.29 -11.92 -4.69
C PRO A 139 4.53 -11.26 -5.31
N THR A 140 4.34 -10.33 -6.25
CA THR A 140 5.42 -9.68 -7.01
C THR A 140 5.29 -8.16 -6.94
N LEU A 141 6.39 -7.48 -6.62
CA LEU A 141 6.50 -6.01 -6.65
C LEU A 141 7.59 -5.60 -7.63
N VAL A 142 7.30 -4.55 -8.41
CA VAL A 142 8.27 -3.92 -9.31
C VAL A 142 8.53 -2.51 -8.81
N PHE A 143 9.80 -2.17 -8.58
CA PHE A 143 10.24 -0.83 -8.23
C PHE A 143 11.09 -0.27 -9.36
N ASP A 144 10.66 0.88 -9.86
CA ASP A 144 11.39 1.66 -10.85
C ASP A 144 11.73 3.03 -10.25
N GLU A 145 12.95 3.52 -10.50
CA GLU A 145 13.43 4.84 -10.07
C GLU A 145 13.37 5.10 -8.54
N VAL A 146 13.30 4.07 -7.70
CA VAL A 146 13.23 4.23 -6.23
C VAL A 146 14.48 4.88 -5.63
N ASP A 147 15.59 4.85 -6.35
CA ASP A 147 16.89 5.39 -6.01
C ASP A 147 17.21 6.73 -6.72
N THR A 148 16.23 7.34 -7.40
CA THR A 148 16.42 8.61 -8.09
C THR A 148 16.75 9.74 -7.12
N GLY A 149 17.84 10.45 -7.39
CA GLY A 149 18.29 11.59 -6.61
C GLY A 149 18.88 11.25 -5.22
N ILE A 150 19.19 9.98 -4.98
CA ILE A 150 19.86 9.53 -3.76
C ILE A 150 21.17 8.82 -4.06
N GLY A 151 22.04 8.73 -3.05
CA GLY A 151 23.32 8.02 -3.13
C GLY A 151 23.85 7.67 -1.73
N GLY A 152 24.99 6.99 -1.70
CA GLY A 152 25.68 6.66 -0.46
C GLY A 152 24.78 5.89 0.53
N ALA A 153 24.75 6.34 1.78
CA ALA A 153 24.02 5.69 2.87
C ALA A 153 22.50 5.57 2.63
N VAL A 154 21.90 6.49 1.87
CA VAL A 154 20.46 6.45 1.59
C VAL A 154 20.14 5.37 0.56
N ALA A 155 20.95 5.26 -0.48
CA ALA A 155 20.81 4.19 -1.47
C ALA A 155 21.03 2.81 -0.82
N ASP A 156 21.98 2.70 0.11
CA ASP A 156 22.18 1.49 0.89
C ASP A 156 20.96 1.14 1.76
N ALA A 157 20.38 2.14 2.43
CA ALA A 157 19.15 1.96 3.22
C ALA A 157 17.94 1.55 2.37
N VAL A 158 17.81 2.08 1.15
CA VAL A 158 16.79 1.65 0.18
C VAL A 158 17.03 0.19 -0.21
N GLY A 159 18.27 -0.16 -0.58
CA GLY A 159 18.63 -1.52 -0.95
C GLY A 159 18.35 -2.54 0.18
N GLU A 160 18.64 -2.18 1.44
CA GLU A 160 18.33 -3.01 2.61
C GLU A 160 16.82 -3.29 2.74
N ARG A 161 15.97 -2.29 2.52
CA ARG A 161 14.51 -2.45 2.58
C ARG A 161 13.98 -3.31 1.45
N LEU A 162 14.50 -3.12 0.26
CA LEU A 162 14.16 -3.96 -0.90
C LEU A 162 14.57 -5.42 -0.68
N ALA A 163 15.78 -5.67 -0.17
CA ALA A 163 16.24 -7.01 0.20
C ALA A 163 15.36 -7.63 1.29
N ARG A 164 14.94 -6.85 2.31
CA ARG A 164 14.00 -7.30 3.35
C ARG A 164 12.64 -7.71 2.76
N LEU A 165 12.10 -6.94 1.82
CA LEU A 165 10.88 -7.30 1.08
C LEU A 165 11.07 -8.58 0.27
N GLY A 166 12.23 -8.75 -0.37
CA GLY A 166 12.57 -9.92 -1.17
C GLY A 166 12.57 -11.25 -0.43
N ARG A 167 12.56 -11.25 0.91
CA ARG A 167 12.44 -12.48 1.72
C ARG A 167 11.05 -13.09 1.70
N SER A 168 10.02 -12.29 1.50
CA SER A 168 8.61 -12.70 1.55
C SER A 168 7.89 -12.55 0.21
N LEU A 169 8.41 -11.74 -0.68
CA LEU A 169 7.81 -11.40 -1.97
C LEU A 169 8.87 -11.49 -3.07
N GLN A 170 8.44 -11.70 -4.31
CA GLN A 170 9.31 -11.46 -5.45
C GLN A 170 9.45 -9.95 -5.68
N VAL A 171 10.67 -9.44 -5.65
CA VAL A 171 10.94 -8.01 -5.83
C VAL A 171 11.86 -7.82 -7.04
N LEU A 172 11.35 -7.12 -8.04
CA LEU A 172 12.11 -6.68 -9.21
C LEU A 172 12.44 -5.20 -9.06
N VAL A 173 13.70 -4.84 -9.25
CA VAL A 173 14.16 -3.46 -9.07
C VAL A 173 14.93 -3.02 -10.32
N VAL A 174 14.51 -1.91 -10.91
CA VAL A 174 15.29 -1.21 -11.93
C VAL A 174 16.09 -0.12 -11.22
N THR A 175 17.43 -0.22 -11.30
CA THR A 175 18.33 0.67 -10.55
C THR A 175 19.58 1.00 -11.34
N HIS A 176 20.10 2.20 -11.12
CA HIS A 176 21.43 2.62 -11.54
C HIS A 176 22.38 2.81 -10.36
N SER A 177 21.93 2.55 -9.13
CA SER A 177 22.71 2.66 -7.92
C SER A 177 23.47 1.37 -7.60
N PRO A 178 24.82 1.40 -7.52
CA PRO A 178 25.60 0.23 -7.14
C PRO A 178 25.27 -0.30 -5.74
N GLN A 179 24.86 0.57 -4.81
CA GLN A 179 24.46 0.19 -3.45
C GLN A 179 23.17 -0.64 -3.46
N VAL A 180 22.20 -0.25 -4.27
CA VAL A 180 20.94 -0.99 -4.42
C VAL A 180 21.19 -2.31 -5.15
N ALA A 181 21.93 -2.28 -6.30
CA ALA A 181 22.24 -3.46 -7.08
C ALA A 181 23.03 -4.52 -6.29
N ALA A 182 23.94 -4.08 -5.41
CA ALA A 182 24.72 -4.98 -4.54
C ALA A 182 23.87 -5.77 -3.53
N ARG A 183 22.65 -5.31 -3.22
CA ARG A 183 21.72 -5.96 -2.27
C ARG A 183 20.80 -7.01 -2.92
N GLY A 184 20.72 -7.05 -4.27
CA GLY A 184 19.90 -8.04 -4.97
C GLY A 184 20.44 -9.47 -4.83
N ALA A 185 19.57 -10.48 -4.75
CA ALA A 185 19.97 -11.89 -4.80
C ALA A 185 20.41 -12.32 -6.22
N HIS A 186 19.73 -11.79 -7.24
CA HIS A 186 20.04 -11.98 -8.66
C HIS A 186 20.28 -10.63 -9.33
N HIS A 187 21.08 -10.62 -10.38
CA HIS A 187 21.40 -9.40 -11.13
C HIS A 187 21.25 -9.61 -12.62
N PHE A 188 20.29 -8.93 -13.22
CA PHE A 188 20.10 -8.88 -14.67
C PHE A 188 20.67 -7.58 -15.20
N GLN A 189 21.48 -7.66 -16.28
CA GLN A 189 21.96 -6.47 -16.97
C GLN A 189 21.18 -6.26 -18.26
N VAL A 190 20.68 -5.03 -18.44
CA VAL A 190 19.99 -4.61 -19.66
C VAL A 190 20.98 -3.89 -20.56
N ARG A 191 21.20 -4.42 -21.77
CA ARG A 191 22.14 -3.87 -22.79
C ARG A 191 21.37 -3.54 -24.05
N LYS A 192 21.79 -2.45 -24.71
CA LYS A 192 21.44 -2.18 -26.12
C LYS A 192 22.52 -2.70 -27.01
N ARG A 193 22.18 -3.54 -27.98
CA ARG A 193 23.06 -4.07 -28.99
C ARG A 193 22.52 -3.71 -30.36
N GLU A 194 23.40 -3.25 -31.25
CA GLU A 194 23.06 -3.10 -32.66
C GLU A 194 23.29 -4.41 -33.38
N ALA A 195 22.29 -4.93 -34.05
CA ALA A 195 22.38 -6.09 -34.93
C ALA A 195 21.57 -5.81 -36.20
N ALA A 196 22.21 -5.97 -37.35
CA ALA A 196 21.62 -5.76 -38.68
C ALA A 196 20.93 -4.38 -38.84
N GLY A 197 21.54 -3.30 -38.29
CA GLY A 197 21.02 -1.93 -38.38
C GLY A 197 19.81 -1.65 -37.48
N ARG A 198 19.52 -2.53 -36.51
CA ARG A 198 18.44 -2.35 -35.53
C ARG A 198 19.01 -2.40 -34.10
N ALA A 199 18.52 -1.51 -33.27
CA ALA A 199 18.80 -1.57 -31.84
C ALA A 199 17.95 -2.69 -31.19
N LEU A 200 18.62 -3.68 -30.59
CA LEU A 200 18.00 -4.75 -29.83
C LEU A 200 18.29 -4.54 -28.33
N THR A 201 17.30 -4.74 -27.50
CA THR A 201 17.49 -4.81 -26.06
C THR A 201 17.70 -6.25 -25.65
N GLU A 202 18.81 -6.51 -24.99
CA GLU A 202 19.20 -7.82 -24.47
C GLU A 202 19.19 -7.76 -22.93
N VAL A 203 18.69 -8.82 -22.29
CA VAL A 203 18.73 -9.00 -20.85
C VAL A 203 19.61 -10.21 -20.56
N ALA A 204 20.70 -10.01 -19.84
CA ALA A 204 21.62 -11.05 -19.44
C ALA A 204 21.56 -11.29 -17.93
N ASP A 205 21.43 -12.54 -17.51
CA ASP A 205 21.62 -12.95 -16.13
C ASP A 205 23.13 -13.02 -15.84
N LEU A 206 23.57 -12.32 -14.79
CA LEU A 206 24.99 -12.20 -14.47
C LEU A 206 25.41 -13.27 -13.45
N SER A 207 26.51 -13.97 -13.76
CA SER A 207 27.25 -14.78 -12.77
C SER A 207 27.81 -13.88 -11.65
N GLU A 208 28.23 -14.48 -10.53
CA GLU A 208 28.83 -13.72 -9.42
C GLU A 208 30.04 -12.89 -9.83
N ALA A 209 30.87 -13.39 -10.74
CA ALA A 209 32.04 -12.69 -11.25
C ALA A 209 31.63 -11.49 -12.13
N GLU A 210 30.69 -11.70 -13.05
CA GLU A 210 30.16 -10.64 -13.92
C GLU A 210 29.39 -9.58 -13.12
N ARG A 211 28.63 -9.99 -12.11
CA ARG A 211 27.95 -9.09 -11.18
C ARG A 211 28.94 -8.16 -10.45
N ARG A 212 30.06 -8.72 -9.98
CA ARG A 212 31.11 -7.92 -9.32
C ARG A 212 31.71 -6.89 -10.27
N GLU A 213 31.98 -7.28 -11.51
CA GLU A 213 32.49 -6.38 -12.54
C GLU A 213 31.47 -5.29 -12.92
N GLU A 214 30.18 -5.65 -13.05
CA GLU A 214 29.13 -4.67 -13.34
C GLU A 214 28.95 -3.66 -12.20
N ILE A 215 28.96 -4.10 -10.93
CA ILE A 215 28.89 -3.17 -9.80
C ILE A 215 30.14 -2.28 -9.73
N ALA A 216 31.33 -2.81 -10.07
CA ALA A 216 32.55 -2.01 -10.18
C ALA A 216 32.44 -0.96 -11.31
N ARG A 217 31.87 -1.33 -12.46
CA ARG A 217 31.56 -0.41 -13.56
C ARG A 217 30.57 0.68 -13.14
N MET A 218 29.52 0.33 -12.39
CA MET A 218 28.56 1.31 -11.86
C MET A 218 29.20 2.29 -10.88
N LEU A 219 30.26 1.89 -10.16
CA LEU A 219 31.01 2.76 -9.24
C LEU A 219 31.99 3.68 -9.96
N SER A 220 32.68 3.21 -11.00
CA SER A 220 33.80 3.91 -11.63
C SER A 220 33.49 4.54 -13.01
N GLY A 221 32.33 4.20 -13.59
CA GLY A 221 31.96 4.65 -14.93
C GLY A 221 32.68 3.85 -16.07
N ALA A 222 33.28 4.54 -17.01
CA ALA A 222 33.78 3.94 -18.25
C ALA A 222 34.99 3.01 -18.09
N SER A 223 35.83 3.23 -17.07
CA SER A 223 37.03 2.39 -16.83
C SER A 223 36.95 1.77 -15.44
N VAL A 224 36.98 0.43 -15.40
CA VAL A 224 36.96 -0.32 -14.15
C VAL A 224 38.35 -0.43 -13.58
N THR A 225 38.59 0.13 -12.37
CA THR A 225 39.88 0.08 -11.67
C THR A 225 39.86 -1.03 -10.59
N GLU A 226 41.04 -1.40 -10.09
CA GLU A 226 41.16 -2.39 -9.02
C GLU A 226 40.50 -1.89 -7.72
N GLU A 227 40.57 -0.60 -7.43
CA GLU A 227 39.89 0.03 -6.29
C GLU A 227 38.37 -0.11 -6.42
N ALA A 228 37.81 0.08 -7.64
CA ALA A 228 36.39 -0.10 -7.91
C ALA A 228 35.96 -1.56 -7.72
N ARG A 229 36.77 -2.54 -8.15
CA ARG A 229 36.53 -3.97 -7.92
C ARG A 229 36.54 -4.30 -6.43
N ALA A 230 37.52 -3.77 -5.68
CA ALA A 230 37.58 -3.94 -4.24
C ALA A 230 36.40 -3.30 -3.52
N ALA A 231 35.94 -2.14 -3.98
CA ALA A 231 34.74 -1.48 -3.42
C ALA A 231 33.46 -2.27 -3.74
N ALA A 232 33.31 -2.79 -4.95
CA ALA A 232 32.19 -3.63 -5.37
C ALA A 232 32.11 -4.91 -4.52
N ALA A 233 33.25 -5.59 -4.29
CA ALA A 233 33.33 -6.76 -3.42
C ALA A 233 32.82 -6.45 -2.01
N ARG A 234 33.26 -5.33 -1.42
CA ARG A 234 32.81 -4.91 -0.06
C ARG A 234 31.32 -4.63 -0.01
N LEU A 235 30.75 -3.99 -1.05
CA LEU A 235 29.30 -3.73 -1.10
C LEU A 235 28.49 -5.03 -1.13
N ILE A 236 28.92 -6.00 -1.95
CA ILE A 236 28.26 -7.31 -2.04
C ILE A 236 28.37 -8.06 -0.70
N GLU A 237 29.59 -8.14 -0.12
CA GLU A 237 29.79 -8.79 1.17
C GLU A 237 28.98 -8.16 2.32
N HIS A 238 28.87 -6.83 2.33
CA HIS A 238 28.06 -6.12 3.32
C HIS A 238 26.58 -6.46 3.17
N GLY A 239 26.10 -6.62 1.93
CA GLY A 239 24.76 -7.11 1.64
C GLY A 239 24.49 -8.49 2.22
N VAL A 240 25.37 -9.45 1.94
CA VAL A 240 25.26 -10.85 2.42
C VAL A 240 25.34 -10.95 3.95
N ARG A 241 26.27 -10.21 4.59
CA ARG A 241 26.42 -10.22 6.06
C ARG A 241 25.21 -9.62 6.79
N ALA A 242 24.63 -8.56 6.26
CA ALA A 242 23.43 -7.96 6.83
C ALA A 242 22.19 -8.88 6.70
N GLU A 243 22.19 -9.79 5.74
CA GLU A 243 21.17 -10.84 5.60
C GLU A 243 21.37 -11.98 6.59
N ALA A 244 22.60 -12.40 6.82
CA ALA A 244 22.93 -13.52 7.71
C ALA A 244 22.79 -13.19 9.22
N ALA A 245 22.84 -11.90 9.59
CA ALA A 245 22.80 -11.44 10.98
C ALA A 245 21.39 -11.19 11.53
N ARG A 246 20.34 -11.48 10.77
CA ARG A 246 18.92 -11.25 11.14
C ARG A 246 18.05 -12.47 10.89
#